data_fb62c065c1382d35b2476a19034de737
#
_entry.id   fb62c065c1382d35b2476a19034de737
#
_cell.length_a   1.000
_cell.length_b   1.000
_cell.length_c   1.000
_cell.angle_alpha   90.00
_cell.angle_beta   90.00
_cell.angle_gamma   90.00
#
_symmetry.space_group_name_H-M   'P 1'
#
loop_
_entity.id
_entity.type
_entity.pdbx_description
1 polymer ?
#
loop_
_entity_poly.entity_id
_entity_poly.type
_entity_poly.pdbx_seq_one_letter_code
_entity_poly.pdbx_strand_id
1 'polypeptide(L)'
;MRYYLIAGEASGDLHASHLMKSLQTEDPQAEFRFFGGDMMAAQGGTLVKHYRELAYMGFFPVLLHLRTILKNMKMCKQDIVQWQPDVVILVDYPGFNLDIAKFLKAQTQIPVYYYISPKIWAWKEYRIKNIRRDVSELFSILPFEVDFFEGKHHYPIHYVGNPTASEVAEFRKNYSESRADFCRKNGLASGKPIVALLAGSRRQEIKDNLPVMLQVANEMSDYQFVLAGAPGIDDDYYKKFMAASSITRLVKGQTYELLSHAHAALVTSGTATLETALFRVPQVVCYETFFPRVVGYLRKKVLSVKYISLVNLVADKEVVTELVADSFTFTNILYELSRILEGPDREQMLVGYEEVARALGNKCAPDEAAHLMVKLLHSSI
;
A
#
# COMPACT_ATOMS: atom_id res chain seq x y z
N MET A 1 24.23 14.18 8.69
CA MET A 1 23.30 14.09 9.85
C MET A 1 23.07 12.64 10.24
N ARG A 2 22.60 12.40 11.48
CA ARG A 2 22.27 11.06 12.00
C ARG A 2 20.76 10.85 11.97
N TYR A 3 20.31 9.89 11.17
CA TYR A 3 18.89 9.56 10.96
C TYR A 3 18.55 8.23 11.61
N TYR A 4 17.55 8.22 12.51
CA TYR A 4 17.02 7.00 13.08
C TYR A 4 15.67 6.66 12.45
N LEU A 5 15.57 5.55 11.71
CA LEU A 5 14.34 5.18 11.02
C LEU A 5 13.66 4.00 11.69
N ILE A 6 12.31 3.98 11.68
CA ILE A 6 11.52 2.85 12.20
C ILE A 6 10.47 2.43 11.19
N ALA A 7 10.68 1.26 10.60
CA ALA A 7 9.75 0.57 9.70
C ALA A 7 9.41 -0.80 10.29
N GLY A 8 8.12 -1.06 10.55
CA GLY A 8 7.67 -2.28 11.25
C GLY A 8 7.15 -3.40 10.34
N GLU A 9 7.16 -3.21 9.02
CA GLU A 9 6.56 -4.12 8.04
C GLU A 9 7.37 -4.12 6.74
N ALA A 10 7.14 -5.14 5.87
CA ALA A 10 7.83 -5.25 4.59
C ALA A 10 7.61 -4.04 3.66
N SER A 11 6.39 -3.50 3.61
CA SER A 11 6.07 -2.28 2.84
C SER A 11 6.80 -1.05 3.40
N GLY A 12 6.87 -0.95 4.73
CA GLY A 12 7.63 0.10 5.41
C GLY A 12 9.13 0.01 5.12
N ASP A 13 9.71 -1.20 5.11
CA ASP A 13 11.09 -1.47 4.75
C ASP A 13 11.41 -1.01 3.31
N LEU A 14 10.54 -1.33 2.36
CA LEU A 14 10.65 -0.88 0.97
C LEU A 14 10.65 0.65 0.87
N HIS A 15 9.62 1.29 1.41
CA HIS A 15 9.50 2.76 1.32
C HIS A 15 10.62 3.49 2.08
N ALA A 16 11.01 2.98 3.25
CA ALA A 16 12.13 3.52 4.01
C ALA A 16 13.46 3.35 3.28
N SER A 17 13.69 2.24 2.58
CA SER A 17 14.91 2.04 1.79
C SER A 17 15.04 3.06 0.66
N HIS A 18 13.94 3.35 -0.05
CA HIS A 18 13.92 4.40 -1.07
C HIS A 18 14.17 5.78 -0.47
N LEU A 19 13.55 6.09 0.69
CA LEU A 19 13.81 7.34 1.40
C LEU A 19 15.28 7.46 1.85
N MET A 20 15.89 6.38 2.38
CA MET A 20 17.31 6.38 2.76
C MET A 20 18.22 6.68 1.57
N LYS A 21 17.95 6.08 0.41
CA LYS A 21 18.69 6.37 -0.83
C LYS A 21 18.60 7.85 -1.21
N SER A 22 17.41 8.44 -1.14
CA SER A 22 17.20 9.86 -1.45
C SER A 22 17.83 10.76 -0.40
N LEU A 23 17.78 10.41 0.89
CA LEU A 23 18.49 11.14 1.96
C LEU A 23 20.01 11.13 1.77
N GLN A 24 20.61 10.04 1.29
CA GLN A 24 22.04 9.98 0.95
C GLN A 24 22.41 10.92 -0.20
N THR A 25 21.47 11.19 -1.10
CA THR A 25 21.67 12.15 -2.19
C THR A 25 21.64 13.59 -1.68
N GLU A 26 20.71 13.93 -0.79
CA GLU A 26 20.54 15.25 -0.19
C GLU A 26 21.59 15.52 0.92
N ASP A 27 22.00 14.49 1.65
CA ASP A 27 23.01 14.55 2.71
C ASP A 27 24.05 13.44 2.50
N PRO A 28 25.14 13.67 1.74
CA PRO A 28 26.16 12.67 1.46
C PRO A 28 26.88 12.12 2.69
N GLN A 29 26.77 12.77 3.85
CA GLN A 29 27.33 12.34 5.12
C GLN A 29 26.27 11.73 6.06
N ALA A 30 25.11 11.33 5.51
CA ALA A 30 24.05 10.73 6.28
C ALA A 30 24.50 9.41 6.96
N GLU A 31 24.30 9.34 8.26
CA GLU A 31 24.47 8.13 9.04
C GLU A 31 23.10 7.56 9.43
N PHE A 32 22.90 6.26 9.21
CA PHE A 32 21.63 5.59 9.47
C PHE A 32 21.74 4.54 10.55
N ARG A 33 20.74 4.55 11.43
CA ARG A 33 20.47 3.49 12.39
C ARG A 33 18.98 3.18 12.38
N PHE A 34 18.55 1.93 12.38
CA PHE A 34 17.17 1.66 12.10
C PHE A 34 16.62 0.34 12.62
N PHE A 35 15.31 0.32 12.84
CA PHE A 35 14.45 -0.85 12.86
C PHE A 35 13.84 -0.99 11.47
N GLY A 36 14.07 -2.11 10.78
CA GLY A 36 13.65 -2.30 9.40
C GLY A 36 13.98 -3.70 8.90
N GLY A 37 14.31 -3.84 7.63
CA GLY A 37 14.60 -5.12 7.02
C GLY A 37 15.77 -5.10 6.06
N ASP A 38 15.77 -6.10 5.17
CA ASP A 38 16.87 -6.35 4.25
C ASP A 38 17.04 -5.24 3.20
N MET A 39 15.94 -4.59 2.79
CA MET A 39 16.00 -3.51 1.79
C MET A 39 16.62 -2.25 2.36
N MET A 40 16.31 -1.87 3.59
CA MET A 40 16.99 -0.78 4.30
C MET A 40 18.46 -1.13 4.56
N ALA A 41 18.75 -2.38 5.00
CA ALA A 41 20.12 -2.82 5.23
C ALA A 41 21.00 -2.74 3.97
N ALA A 42 20.43 -2.99 2.81
CA ALA A 42 21.12 -2.84 1.52
C ALA A 42 21.51 -1.38 1.18
N GLN A 43 20.86 -0.39 1.81
CA GLN A 43 21.23 1.03 1.66
C GLN A 43 22.39 1.44 2.61
N GLY A 44 22.82 0.55 3.50
CA GLY A 44 23.86 0.83 4.50
C GLY A 44 23.29 1.26 5.85
N GLY A 45 24.21 1.58 6.80
CA GLY A 45 23.83 1.91 8.17
C GLY A 45 23.75 0.69 9.10
N THR A 46 23.17 0.88 10.29
CA THR A 46 23.10 -0.15 11.33
C THR A 46 21.67 -0.65 11.53
N LEU A 47 21.41 -1.90 11.17
CA LEU A 47 20.16 -2.60 11.50
C LEU A 47 20.19 -3.02 12.98
N VAL A 48 19.36 -2.37 13.78
CA VAL A 48 19.22 -2.68 15.23
C VAL A 48 18.31 -3.86 15.45
N LYS A 49 17.19 -3.90 14.71
CA LYS A 49 16.18 -4.96 14.83
C LYS A 49 15.44 -5.17 13.51
N HIS A 50 15.33 -6.43 13.10
CA HIS A 50 14.62 -6.79 11.88
C HIS A 50 13.08 -6.75 12.12
N TYR A 51 12.31 -6.19 11.16
CA TYR A 51 10.85 -6.06 11.29
C TYR A 51 10.13 -7.39 11.47
N ARG A 52 10.66 -8.50 10.95
CA ARG A 52 10.09 -9.85 11.17
C ARG A 52 10.00 -10.24 12.65
N GLU A 53 10.80 -9.62 13.49
CA GLU A 53 10.78 -9.79 14.94
C GLU A 53 9.90 -8.72 15.65
N LEU A 54 9.33 -7.77 14.90
CA LEU A 54 8.44 -6.72 15.40
C LEU A 54 6.97 -6.99 15.04
N ALA A 55 6.75 -7.56 13.85
CA ALA A 55 5.45 -7.64 13.22
C ALA A 55 4.62 -8.81 13.79
N TYR A 56 3.82 -8.51 14.78
CA TYR A 56 2.71 -9.35 15.21
C TYR A 56 1.40 -8.65 14.82
N MET A 57 0.77 -9.12 13.72
CA MET A 57 -0.50 -8.58 13.25
C MET A 57 -1.69 -9.42 13.71
N GLY A 58 -2.78 -8.73 14.07
CA GLY A 58 -4.01 -9.35 14.54
C GLY A 58 -4.13 -9.40 16.06
N PHE A 59 -5.38 -9.46 16.56
CA PHE A 59 -5.67 -9.36 17.99
C PHE A 59 -5.01 -10.49 18.83
N PHE A 60 -5.15 -11.74 18.39
CA PHE A 60 -4.57 -12.89 19.10
C PHE A 60 -3.04 -12.93 19.08
N PRO A 61 -2.34 -12.76 17.94
CA PRO A 61 -0.88 -12.69 17.92
C PRO A 61 -0.31 -11.56 18.79
N VAL A 62 -0.94 -10.38 18.79
CA VAL A 62 -0.53 -9.26 19.65
C VAL A 62 -0.63 -9.61 21.13
N LEU A 63 -1.71 -10.25 21.57
CA LEU A 63 -1.86 -10.69 22.97
C LEU A 63 -0.80 -11.74 23.37
N LEU A 64 -0.54 -12.71 22.52
CA LEU A 64 0.46 -13.76 22.79
C LEU A 64 1.88 -13.22 22.86
N HIS A 65 2.21 -12.16 22.10
CA HIS A 65 3.55 -11.59 22.00
C HIS A 65 3.71 -10.23 22.68
N LEU A 66 2.77 -9.84 23.55
CA LEU A 66 2.79 -8.52 24.21
C LEU A 66 4.11 -8.24 24.93
N ARG A 67 4.69 -9.25 25.64
CA ARG A 67 5.98 -9.10 26.31
C ARG A 67 7.13 -8.81 25.34
N THR A 68 7.13 -9.43 24.16
CA THR A 68 8.14 -9.21 23.11
C THR A 68 7.99 -7.81 22.51
N ILE A 69 6.75 -7.38 22.26
CA ILE A 69 6.45 -6.01 21.75
C ILE A 69 6.96 -4.96 22.74
N LEU A 70 6.66 -5.12 24.04
CA LEU A 70 7.11 -4.20 25.08
C LEU A 70 8.64 -4.21 25.23
N LYS A 71 9.29 -5.37 25.13
CA LYS A 71 10.74 -5.49 25.13
C LYS A 71 11.38 -4.76 23.95
N ASN A 72 10.84 -4.96 22.75
CA ASN A 72 11.32 -4.30 21.53
C ASN A 72 11.13 -2.77 21.63
N MET A 73 10.00 -2.31 22.17
CA MET A 73 9.74 -0.88 22.39
C MET A 73 10.74 -0.28 23.37
N LYS A 74 11.02 -0.96 24.49
CA LYS A 74 12.01 -0.50 25.46
C LYS A 74 13.40 -0.43 24.84
N MET A 75 13.81 -1.45 24.10
CA MET A 75 15.09 -1.48 23.38
C MET A 75 15.20 -0.33 22.39
N CYS A 76 14.17 -0.08 21.57
CA CYS A 76 14.13 1.02 20.60
C CYS A 76 14.32 2.38 21.29
N LYS A 77 13.58 2.65 22.37
CA LYS A 77 13.69 3.89 23.15
C LYS A 77 15.10 4.09 23.72
N GLN A 78 15.69 3.05 24.29
CA GLN A 78 17.04 3.10 24.86
C GLN A 78 18.09 3.35 23.77
N ASP A 79 17.97 2.66 22.66
CA ASP A 79 18.90 2.78 21.53
C ASP A 79 18.88 4.17 20.91
N ILE A 80 17.70 4.78 20.70
CA ILE A 80 17.57 6.15 20.21
C ILE A 80 18.24 7.15 21.17
N VAL A 81 17.95 7.05 22.47
CA VAL A 81 18.51 7.95 23.49
C VAL A 81 20.03 7.80 23.59
N GLN A 82 20.55 6.59 23.45
CA GLN A 82 21.99 6.36 23.48
C GLN A 82 22.71 6.87 22.24
N TRP A 83 22.10 6.70 21.06
CA TRP A 83 22.72 7.11 19.80
C TRP A 83 22.59 8.59 19.49
N GLN A 84 21.61 9.29 20.10
CA GLN A 84 21.38 10.74 19.94
C GLN A 84 21.28 11.15 18.46
N PRO A 85 20.28 10.67 17.69
CA PRO A 85 20.10 11.10 16.30
C PRO A 85 19.68 12.55 16.20
N ASP A 86 19.93 13.17 15.04
CA ASP A 86 19.43 14.51 14.73
C ASP A 86 17.92 14.52 14.45
N VAL A 87 17.38 13.37 14.00
CA VAL A 87 15.95 13.18 13.75
C VAL A 87 15.57 11.70 13.87
N VAL A 88 14.33 11.45 14.33
CA VAL A 88 13.69 10.13 14.24
C VAL A 88 12.61 10.16 13.18
N ILE A 89 12.72 9.28 12.17
CA ILE A 89 11.75 9.15 11.07
C ILE A 89 10.94 7.87 11.28
N LEU A 90 9.65 8.04 11.52
CA LEU A 90 8.67 6.97 11.72
C LEU A 90 7.98 6.66 10.39
N VAL A 91 8.04 5.42 9.94
CA VAL A 91 7.48 5.02 8.63
C VAL A 91 6.25 4.15 8.85
N ASP A 92 5.04 4.66 8.52
CA ASP A 92 3.76 3.96 8.74
C ASP A 92 3.68 3.33 10.16
N TYR A 93 3.14 2.12 10.31
CA TYR A 93 3.14 1.30 11.54
C TYR A 93 2.69 2.03 12.83
N PRO A 94 1.50 2.64 12.83
CA PRO A 94 1.09 3.62 13.84
C PRO A 94 0.91 3.06 15.26
N GLY A 95 0.72 1.75 15.41
CA GLY A 95 0.58 1.12 16.73
C GLY A 95 1.83 1.23 17.58
N PHE A 96 2.99 1.07 16.99
CA PHE A 96 4.29 1.16 17.65
C PHE A 96 4.86 2.58 17.57
N ASN A 97 4.80 3.17 16.39
CA ASN A 97 5.45 4.44 16.07
C ASN A 97 4.89 5.62 16.87
N LEU A 98 3.58 5.69 17.12
CA LEU A 98 3.00 6.78 17.93
C LEU A 98 3.40 6.70 19.42
N ASP A 99 3.67 5.49 19.95
CA ASP A 99 4.18 5.34 21.31
C ASP A 99 5.67 5.73 21.42
N ILE A 100 6.44 5.53 20.37
CA ILE A 100 7.82 6.05 20.27
C ILE A 100 7.78 7.58 20.18
N ALA A 101 6.93 8.17 19.32
CA ALA A 101 6.78 9.62 19.21
C ALA A 101 6.43 10.26 20.54
N LYS A 102 5.45 9.70 21.26
CA LYS A 102 5.06 10.15 22.60
C LYS A 102 6.22 10.14 23.59
N PHE A 103 7.03 9.08 23.60
CA PHE A 103 8.19 8.97 24.48
C PHE A 103 9.24 10.01 24.15
N LEU A 104 9.59 10.17 22.87
CA LEU A 104 10.61 11.13 22.43
C LEU A 104 10.20 12.56 22.76
N LYS A 105 8.94 12.93 22.52
CA LYS A 105 8.42 14.25 22.87
C LYS A 105 8.49 14.54 24.38
N ALA A 106 8.29 13.53 25.23
CA ALA A 106 8.30 13.68 26.68
C ALA A 106 9.70 13.68 27.29
N GLN A 107 10.68 13.02 26.67
CA GLN A 107 11.97 12.72 27.28
C GLN A 107 13.18 13.30 26.55
N THR A 108 12.98 13.86 25.35
CA THR A 108 14.08 14.36 24.49
C THR A 108 13.67 15.64 23.76
N GLN A 109 14.63 16.29 23.09
CA GLN A 109 14.36 17.38 22.15
C GLN A 109 14.51 16.91 20.68
N ILE A 110 14.69 15.61 20.45
CA ILE A 110 14.89 15.04 19.11
C ILE A 110 13.59 15.22 18.31
N PRO A 111 13.62 15.86 17.14
CA PRO A 111 12.44 16.02 16.29
C PRO A 111 11.96 14.67 15.76
N VAL A 112 10.65 14.52 15.67
CA VAL A 112 9.98 13.33 15.18
C VAL A 112 9.30 13.65 13.85
N TYR A 113 9.79 13.06 12.77
CA TYR A 113 9.18 13.14 11.45
C TYR A 113 8.39 11.85 11.17
N TYR A 114 7.21 12.00 10.62
CA TYR A 114 6.36 10.84 10.30
C TYR A 114 6.17 10.75 8.79
N TYR A 115 6.76 9.74 8.16
CA TYR A 115 6.65 9.46 6.73
C TYR A 115 5.62 8.37 6.46
N ILE A 116 4.73 8.59 5.51
CA ILE A 116 3.52 7.81 5.23
C ILE A 116 2.55 7.91 6.41
N SER A 117 1.72 8.94 6.37
CA SER A 117 0.81 9.31 7.46
C SER A 117 -0.07 8.14 7.92
N PRO A 118 -0.36 8.04 9.22
CA PRO A 118 -1.30 7.03 9.72
C PRO A 118 -2.68 7.25 9.12
N LYS A 119 -3.33 6.19 8.64
CA LYS A 119 -4.66 6.22 8.01
C LYS A 119 -5.78 6.50 9.04
N ILE A 120 -5.62 7.58 9.82
CA ILE A 120 -6.59 7.95 10.88
C ILE A 120 -7.92 8.45 10.31
N TRP A 121 -7.93 8.88 9.06
CA TRP A 121 -9.13 9.26 8.33
C TRP A 121 -10.08 8.08 8.07
N ALA A 122 -9.55 6.85 7.98
CA ALA A 122 -10.36 5.66 7.79
C ALA A 122 -10.99 5.17 9.11
N TRP A 123 -10.23 5.25 10.20
CA TRP A 123 -10.65 4.80 11.55
C TRP A 123 -9.71 5.39 12.61
N LYS A 124 -10.14 5.48 13.87
CA LYS A 124 -9.33 6.04 14.96
C LYS A 124 -8.89 7.50 14.75
N GLU A 125 -9.77 8.31 14.21
CA GLU A 125 -9.55 9.75 13.98
C GLU A 125 -9.09 10.49 15.26
N TYR A 126 -9.47 10.00 16.45
CA TYR A 126 -9.02 10.56 17.74
C TYR A 126 -7.50 10.62 17.89
N ARG A 127 -6.73 9.84 17.12
CA ARG A 127 -5.26 9.85 17.12
C ARG A 127 -4.64 11.15 16.61
N ILE A 128 -5.43 12.02 15.97
CA ILE A 128 -4.97 13.36 15.58
C ILE A 128 -4.44 14.16 16.77
N LYS A 129 -5.01 13.96 17.96
CA LYS A 129 -4.53 14.62 19.20
C LYS A 129 -3.10 14.20 19.57
N ASN A 130 -2.78 12.91 19.34
CA ASN A 130 -1.44 12.37 19.59
C ASN A 130 -0.44 12.87 18.55
N ILE A 131 -0.82 12.85 17.27
CA ILE A 131 0.01 13.36 16.17
C ILE A 131 0.35 14.82 16.43
N ARG A 132 -0.64 15.68 16.70
CA ARG A 132 -0.44 17.10 16.96
C ARG A 132 0.49 17.37 18.15
N ARG A 133 0.48 16.53 19.18
CA ARG A 133 1.32 16.70 20.36
C ARG A 133 2.74 16.20 20.15
N ASP A 134 2.90 15.06 19.46
CA ASP A 134 4.10 14.23 19.52
C ASP A 134 4.92 14.23 18.23
N VAL A 135 4.32 14.61 17.08
CA VAL A 135 4.97 14.60 15.76
C VAL A 135 5.33 16.04 15.36
N SER A 136 6.58 16.24 14.97
CA SER A 136 7.08 17.56 14.54
C SER A 136 6.65 17.88 13.11
N GLU A 137 6.82 16.91 12.18
CA GLU A 137 6.48 17.06 10.77
C GLU A 137 5.82 15.78 10.26
N LEU A 138 4.75 15.91 9.46
CA LEU A 138 4.00 14.81 8.89
C LEU A 138 4.05 14.84 7.36
N PHE A 139 4.54 13.75 6.78
CA PHE A 139 4.69 13.59 5.32
C PHE A 139 3.64 12.60 4.80
N SER A 140 2.76 13.09 3.95
CA SER A 140 1.65 12.33 3.36
C SER A 140 1.97 11.89 1.94
N ILE A 141 1.46 10.73 1.57
CA ILE A 141 1.54 10.16 0.22
C ILE A 141 0.18 10.09 -0.50
N LEU A 142 -0.89 10.58 0.13
CA LEU A 142 -2.23 10.59 -0.43
C LEU A 142 -2.75 12.04 -0.49
N PRO A 143 -3.15 12.55 -1.66
CA PRO A 143 -3.49 13.97 -1.82
C PRO A 143 -4.70 14.40 -0.99
N PHE A 144 -5.72 13.55 -0.82
CA PHE A 144 -6.89 13.87 -0.01
C PHE A 144 -6.59 14.01 1.51
N GLU A 145 -5.42 13.56 1.96
CA GLU A 145 -4.99 13.73 3.35
C GLU A 145 -4.72 15.21 3.67
N VAL A 146 -4.41 16.04 2.66
CA VAL A 146 -4.27 17.49 2.85
C VAL A 146 -5.57 18.09 3.36
N ASP A 147 -6.69 17.82 2.69
CA ASP A 147 -8.00 18.33 3.12
C ASP A 147 -8.40 17.76 4.49
N PHE A 148 -8.05 16.50 4.75
CA PHE A 148 -8.33 15.90 6.05
C PHE A 148 -7.52 16.53 7.18
N PHE A 149 -6.21 16.67 7.03
CA PHE A 149 -5.36 17.20 8.11
C PHE A 149 -5.42 18.73 8.19
N GLU A 150 -5.27 19.44 7.09
CA GLU A 150 -5.25 20.90 7.07
C GLU A 150 -6.66 21.50 7.07
N GLY A 151 -7.55 21.00 6.20
CA GLY A 151 -8.92 21.51 6.09
C GLY A 151 -9.76 21.22 7.33
N LYS A 152 -9.84 19.94 7.75
CA LYS A 152 -10.69 19.52 8.86
C LYS A 152 -10.03 19.74 10.23
N HIS A 153 -8.75 19.40 10.35
CA HIS A 153 -8.06 19.39 11.65
C HIS A 153 -7.13 20.58 11.87
N HIS A 154 -6.92 21.46 10.90
CA HIS A 154 -6.01 22.61 11.00
C HIS A 154 -4.61 22.19 11.48
N TYR A 155 -4.11 21.09 10.93
CA TYR A 155 -2.79 20.54 11.20
C TYR A 155 -1.98 20.49 9.89
N PRO A 156 -0.89 21.26 9.76
CA PRO A 156 -0.11 21.32 8.52
C PRO A 156 0.56 19.98 8.22
N ILE A 157 0.60 19.60 6.95
CA ILE A 157 1.29 18.41 6.47
C ILE A 157 2.05 18.69 5.19
N HIS A 158 2.93 17.77 4.80
CA HIS A 158 3.66 17.85 3.54
C HIS A 158 3.19 16.72 2.61
N TYR A 159 2.45 17.05 1.56
CA TYR A 159 2.17 16.09 0.50
C TYR A 159 3.40 15.95 -0.40
N VAL A 160 4.03 14.79 -0.37
CA VAL A 160 5.31 14.54 -1.07
C VAL A 160 5.18 13.76 -2.37
N GLY A 161 3.96 13.47 -2.81
CA GLY A 161 3.70 12.58 -3.93
C GLY A 161 3.39 11.14 -3.47
N ASN A 162 3.11 10.26 -4.43
CA ASN A 162 2.74 8.88 -4.13
C ASN A 162 3.80 7.90 -4.67
N PRO A 163 4.40 7.04 -3.82
CA PRO A 163 5.43 6.10 -4.25
C PRO A 163 4.98 5.15 -5.37
N THR A 164 3.75 4.64 -5.28
CA THR A 164 3.19 3.75 -6.31
C THR A 164 3.11 4.44 -7.67
N ALA A 165 2.74 5.74 -7.69
CA ALA A 165 2.71 6.50 -8.94
C ALA A 165 4.10 6.62 -9.57
N SER A 166 5.12 6.87 -8.76
CA SER A 166 6.51 6.94 -9.20
C SER A 166 7.02 5.59 -9.71
N GLU A 167 6.76 4.52 -8.97
CA GLU A 167 7.17 3.15 -9.32
C GLU A 167 6.53 2.69 -10.64
N VAL A 168 5.22 2.91 -10.82
CA VAL A 168 4.53 2.58 -12.07
C VAL A 168 5.04 3.42 -13.23
N ALA A 169 5.28 4.72 -13.03
CA ALA A 169 5.81 5.59 -14.07
C ALA A 169 7.22 5.14 -14.53
N GLU A 170 8.10 4.80 -13.58
CA GLU A 170 9.43 4.29 -13.85
C GLU A 170 9.38 2.94 -14.59
N PHE A 171 8.55 2.01 -14.11
CA PHE A 171 8.36 0.73 -14.76
C PHE A 171 7.90 0.91 -16.21
N ARG A 172 6.85 1.70 -16.45
CA ARG A 172 6.30 1.94 -17.79
C ARG A 172 7.29 2.58 -18.75
N LYS A 173 8.22 3.41 -18.24
CA LYS A 173 9.29 4.01 -19.06
C LYS A 173 10.31 2.98 -19.52
N ASN A 174 10.58 1.96 -18.69
CA ASN A 174 11.64 0.98 -18.91
C ASN A 174 11.13 -0.35 -19.51
N TYR A 175 9.82 -0.60 -19.45
CA TYR A 175 9.22 -1.85 -19.90
C TYR A 175 8.83 -1.78 -21.38
N SER A 176 9.36 -2.71 -22.18
CA SER A 176 9.17 -2.76 -23.64
C SER A 176 8.79 -4.15 -24.16
N GLU A 177 8.56 -5.15 -23.27
CA GLU A 177 8.15 -6.49 -23.69
C GLU A 177 6.80 -6.43 -24.43
N SER A 178 6.75 -7.07 -25.60
CA SER A 178 5.50 -7.14 -26.35
C SER A 178 4.49 -8.09 -25.70
N ARG A 179 3.19 -7.84 -25.96
CA ARG A 179 2.14 -8.76 -25.51
C ARG A 179 2.36 -10.19 -26.01
N ALA A 180 2.83 -10.37 -27.25
CA ALA A 180 3.08 -11.68 -27.83
C ALA A 180 4.20 -12.41 -27.06
N ASP A 181 5.25 -11.71 -26.67
CA ASP A 181 6.36 -12.27 -25.90
C ASP A 181 5.92 -12.62 -24.47
N PHE A 182 5.19 -11.73 -23.81
CA PHE A 182 4.61 -11.99 -22.49
C PHE A 182 3.70 -13.23 -22.52
N CYS A 183 2.80 -13.33 -23.50
CA CYS A 183 1.93 -14.49 -23.65
C CYS A 183 2.72 -15.77 -23.89
N ARG A 184 3.70 -15.75 -24.78
CA ARG A 184 4.54 -16.93 -25.07
C ARG A 184 5.32 -17.41 -23.83
N LYS A 185 5.93 -16.49 -23.10
CA LYS A 185 6.69 -16.74 -21.87
C LYS A 185 5.82 -17.40 -20.78
N ASN A 186 4.56 -16.99 -20.68
CA ASN A 186 3.64 -17.44 -19.63
C ASN A 186 2.64 -18.52 -20.09
N GLY A 187 2.80 -19.08 -21.30
CA GLY A 187 1.91 -20.11 -21.84
C GLY A 187 0.47 -19.64 -22.05
N LEU A 188 0.30 -18.36 -22.44
CA LEU A 188 -0.97 -17.70 -22.70
C LEU A 188 -1.27 -17.63 -24.21
N ALA A 189 -2.54 -17.60 -24.56
CA ALA A 189 -2.97 -17.38 -25.94
C ALA A 189 -2.85 -15.90 -26.32
N SER A 190 -2.08 -15.58 -27.35
CA SER A 190 -1.87 -14.19 -27.79
C SER A 190 -3.15 -13.51 -28.33
N GLY A 191 -4.10 -14.29 -28.85
CA GLY A 191 -5.35 -13.79 -29.42
C GLY A 191 -6.48 -13.56 -28.40
N LYS A 192 -6.36 -14.03 -27.15
CA LYS A 192 -7.42 -13.84 -26.14
C LYS A 192 -7.11 -12.65 -25.21
N PRO A 193 -8.07 -11.74 -24.96
CA PRO A 193 -7.89 -10.68 -23.98
C PRO A 193 -7.60 -11.25 -22.57
N ILE A 194 -6.73 -10.57 -21.84
CA ILE A 194 -6.32 -10.98 -20.48
C ILE A 194 -7.17 -10.25 -19.45
N VAL A 195 -7.76 -10.99 -18.51
CA VAL A 195 -8.33 -10.45 -17.28
C VAL A 195 -7.39 -10.80 -16.14
N ALA A 196 -6.82 -9.78 -15.50
CA ALA A 196 -5.92 -9.96 -14.37
C ALA A 196 -6.70 -10.24 -13.08
N LEU A 197 -6.24 -11.21 -12.29
CA LEU A 197 -6.76 -11.50 -10.95
C LEU A 197 -5.71 -11.10 -9.92
N LEU A 198 -6.00 -10.08 -9.11
CA LEU A 198 -5.20 -9.63 -7.99
C LEU A 198 -5.95 -9.95 -6.68
N ALA A 199 -5.86 -11.20 -6.26
CA ALA A 199 -6.69 -11.76 -5.19
C ALA A 199 -6.25 -11.37 -3.77
N GLY A 200 -5.23 -10.53 -3.64
CA GLY A 200 -4.68 -10.06 -2.37
C GLY A 200 -3.24 -10.50 -2.11
N SER A 201 -2.62 -9.90 -1.11
CA SER A 201 -1.22 -10.17 -0.71
C SER A 201 -1.10 -11.08 0.52
N ARG A 202 -2.22 -11.36 1.20
CA ARG A 202 -2.29 -12.18 2.43
C ARG A 202 -3.06 -13.46 2.18
N ARG A 203 -2.66 -14.55 2.84
CA ARG A 203 -3.33 -15.87 2.71
C ARG A 203 -4.84 -15.79 2.97
N GLN A 204 -5.27 -14.98 3.94
CA GLN A 204 -6.69 -14.82 4.24
C GLN A 204 -7.44 -14.13 3.10
N GLU A 205 -6.90 -13.03 2.56
CA GLU A 205 -7.49 -12.30 1.41
C GLU A 205 -7.64 -13.23 0.21
N ILE A 206 -6.59 -13.99 -0.12
CA ILE A 206 -6.60 -14.97 -1.23
C ILE A 206 -7.67 -16.05 -0.99
N LYS A 207 -7.73 -16.59 0.23
CA LYS A 207 -8.71 -17.61 0.61
C LYS A 207 -10.14 -17.10 0.43
N ASP A 208 -10.39 -15.85 0.78
CA ASP A 208 -11.73 -15.28 0.79
C ASP A 208 -12.16 -14.81 -0.62
N ASN A 209 -11.25 -14.22 -1.40
CA ASN A 209 -11.58 -13.59 -2.69
C ASN A 209 -11.40 -14.53 -3.90
N LEU A 210 -10.30 -15.30 -3.94
CA LEU A 210 -9.93 -16.07 -5.12
C LEU A 210 -10.98 -17.11 -5.57
N PRO A 211 -11.67 -17.85 -4.69
CA PRO A 211 -12.65 -18.85 -5.13
C PRO A 211 -13.77 -18.25 -5.99
N VAL A 212 -14.31 -17.09 -5.62
CA VAL A 212 -15.39 -16.44 -6.37
C VAL A 212 -14.86 -15.85 -7.68
N MET A 213 -13.66 -15.27 -7.68
CA MET A 213 -13.01 -14.80 -8.91
C MET A 213 -12.78 -15.93 -9.92
N LEU A 214 -12.42 -17.14 -9.46
CA LEU A 214 -12.25 -18.31 -10.32
C LEU A 214 -13.58 -18.84 -10.87
N GLN A 215 -14.67 -18.73 -10.12
CA GLN A 215 -16.01 -19.05 -10.64
C GLN A 215 -16.37 -18.15 -11.81
N VAL A 216 -16.12 -16.83 -11.69
CA VAL A 216 -16.34 -15.87 -12.78
C VAL A 216 -15.46 -16.20 -13.99
N ALA A 217 -14.20 -16.55 -13.75
CA ALA A 217 -13.29 -16.95 -14.82
C ALA A 217 -13.82 -18.14 -15.63
N ASN A 218 -14.42 -19.13 -15.00
CA ASN A 218 -14.96 -20.31 -15.67
C ASN A 218 -16.17 -20.00 -16.58
N GLU A 219 -16.92 -18.93 -16.33
CA GLU A 219 -18.06 -18.51 -17.15
C GLU A 219 -17.68 -17.66 -18.37
N MET A 220 -16.47 -17.14 -18.42
CA MET A 220 -16.05 -16.16 -19.43
C MET A 220 -14.98 -16.73 -20.38
N SER A 221 -15.36 -17.72 -21.18
CA SER A 221 -14.45 -18.48 -22.05
C SER A 221 -13.74 -17.65 -23.14
N ASP A 222 -14.28 -16.50 -23.51
CA ASP A 222 -13.70 -15.60 -24.51
C ASP A 222 -12.47 -14.84 -24.00
N TYR A 223 -12.27 -14.85 -22.69
CA TYR A 223 -11.14 -14.22 -22.00
C TYR A 223 -10.21 -15.28 -21.41
N GLN A 224 -8.96 -14.89 -21.19
CA GLN A 224 -8.03 -15.70 -20.39
C GLN A 224 -7.76 -14.99 -19.08
N PHE A 225 -7.92 -15.71 -18.00
CA PHE A 225 -7.71 -15.17 -16.66
C PHE A 225 -6.31 -15.50 -16.17
N VAL A 226 -5.60 -14.48 -15.67
CA VAL A 226 -4.23 -14.63 -15.20
C VAL A 226 -4.13 -14.11 -13.77
N LEU A 227 -3.77 -15.01 -12.86
CA LEU A 227 -3.62 -14.73 -11.43
C LEU A 227 -2.21 -14.19 -11.17
N ALA A 228 -2.11 -13.00 -10.60
CA ALA A 228 -0.87 -12.46 -10.07
C ALA A 228 -0.58 -13.07 -8.69
N GLY A 229 0.48 -13.85 -8.59
CA GLY A 229 0.91 -14.43 -7.31
C GLY A 229 1.69 -13.42 -6.48
N ALA A 230 1.28 -13.20 -5.23
CA ALA A 230 1.97 -12.33 -4.29
C ALA A 230 3.37 -12.90 -3.92
N PRO A 231 4.40 -12.06 -3.80
CA PRO A 231 5.78 -12.53 -3.57
C PRO A 231 5.97 -13.42 -2.33
N GLY A 232 5.21 -13.13 -1.26
CA GLY A 232 5.31 -13.85 0.02
C GLY A 232 4.45 -15.12 0.11
N ILE A 233 3.78 -15.55 -0.96
CA ILE A 233 2.87 -16.70 -0.95
C ILE A 233 3.40 -17.80 -1.89
N ASP A 234 3.46 -19.02 -1.38
CA ASP A 234 3.93 -20.18 -2.15
C ASP A 234 2.96 -20.58 -3.25
N ASP A 235 3.46 -21.06 -4.39
CA ASP A 235 2.64 -21.52 -5.52
C ASP A 235 1.67 -22.63 -5.13
N ASP A 236 2.07 -23.53 -4.24
CA ASP A 236 1.23 -24.63 -3.76
C ASP A 236 0.01 -24.14 -2.97
N TYR A 237 0.08 -22.94 -2.42
CA TYR A 237 -1.09 -22.35 -1.80
C TYR A 237 -2.16 -21.98 -2.83
N TYR A 238 -1.75 -21.41 -3.98
CA TYR A 238 -2.65 -21.06 -5.07
C TYR A 238 -3.20 -22.31 -5.79
N LYS A 239 -2.38 -23.34 -5.99
CA LYS A 239 -2.77 -24.59 -6.66
C LYS A 239 -3.99 -25.24 -6.00
N LYS A 240 -4.15 -25.10 -4.67
CA LYS A 240 -5.31 -25.61 -3.92
C LYS A 240 -6.64 -25.05 -4.42
N PHE A 241 -6.65 -23.80 -4.86
CA PHE A 241 -7.84 -23.13 -5.40
C PHE A 241 -7.98 -23.33 -6.90
N MET A 242 -6.86 -23.31 -7.62
CA MET A 242 -6.82 -23.39 -9.07
C MET A 242 -7.13 -24.77 -9.64
N ALA A 243 -7.09 -25.83 -8.82
CA ALA A 243 -7.46 -27.19 -9.25
C ALA A 243 -8.88 -27.28 -9.85
N ALA A 244 -9.77 -26.38 -9.47
CA ALA A 244 -11.13 -26.27 -10.01
C ALA A 244 -11.23 -25.39 -11.28
N SER A 245 -10.13 -24.80 -11.77
CA SER A 245 -10.11 -23.92 -12.94
C SER A 245 -8.99 -24.31 -13.91
N SER A 246 -9.34 -24.85 -15.04
CA SER A 246 -8.38 -25.22 -16.10
C SER A 246 -7.93 -24.04 -16.97
N ILE A 247 -8.64 -22.92 -16.88
CA ILE A 247 -8.44 -21.75 -17.75
C ILE A 247 -7.59 -20.65 -17.15
N THR A 248 -7.35 -20.69 -15.83
CA THR A 248 -6.56 -19.66 -15.13
C THR A 248 -5.08 -20.06 -15.07
N ARG A 249 -4.19 -19.10 -15.35
CA ARG A 249 -2.74 -19.25 -15.21
C ARG A 249 -2.23 -18.41 -14.05
N LEU A 250 -1.23 -18.91 -13.34
CA LEU A 250 -0.52 -18.18 -12.27
C LEU A 250 0.78 -17.61 -12.84
N VAL A 251 0.99 -16.30 -12.65
CA VAL A 251 2.27 -15.63 -12.89
C VAL A 251 2.78 -15.05 -11.57
N LYS A 252 4.09 -15.09 -11.33
CA LYS A 252 4.70 -14.67 -10.09
C LYS A 252 5.82 -13.66 -10.34
N GLY A 253 5.86 -12.60 -9.53
CA GLY A 253 6.84 -11.53 -9.70
C GLY A 253 6.69 -10.73 -11.01
N GLN A 254 5.52 -10.79 -11.66
CA GLN A 254 5.22 -10.16 -12.95
C GLN A 254 3.89 -9.39 -12.90
N THR A 255 3.56 -8.76 -11.76
CA THR A 255 2.28 -8.05 -11.62
C THR A 255 2.19 -6.86 -12.57
N TYR A 256 3.26 -6.08 -12.70
CA TYR A 256 3.29 -4.91 -13.56
C TYR A 256 3.32 -5.27 -15.04
N GLU A 257 4.06 -6.33 -15.40
CA GLU A 257 4.05 -6.92 -16.75
C GLU A 257 2.64 -7.39 -17.12
N LEU A 258 1.97 -8.11 -16.19
CA LEU A 258 0.59 -8.55 -16.38
C LEU A 258 -0.36 -7.37 -16.60
N LEU A 259 -0.29 -6.35 -15.74
CA LEU A 259 -1.13 -5.16 -15.85
C LEU A 259 -0.86 -4.37 -17.13
N SER A 260 0.38 -4.37 -17.64
CA SER A 260 0.72 -3.72 -18.91
C SER A 260 -0.01 -4.35 -20.11
N HIS A 261 -0.44 -5.61 -20.00
CA HIS A 261 -1.09 -6.36 -21.07
C HIS A 261 -2.55 -6.75 -20.76
N ALA A 262 -3.04 -6.43 -19.56
CA ALA A 262 -4.39 -6.77 -19.14
C ALA A 262 -5.45 -5.88 -19.81
N HIS A 263 -6.56 -6.49 -20.19
CA HIS A 263 -7.72 -5.82 -20.72
C HIS A 263 -8.66 -5.30 -19.63
N ALA A 264 -8.81 -6.08 -18.57
CA ALA A 264 -9.57 -5.74 -17.36
C ALA A 264 -8.97 -6.47 -16.14
N ALA A 265 -9.45 -6.15 -14.94
CA ALA A 265 -8.97 -6.80 -13.71
C ALA A 265 -10.07 -6.97 -12.66
N LEU A 266 -9.95 -8.05 -11.86
CA LEU A 266 -10.61 -8.19 -10.56
C LEU A 266 -9.56 -7.98 -9.47
N VAL A 267 -9.76 -6.99 -8.60
CA VAL A 267 -8.70 -6.52 -7.71
C VAL A 267 -9.20 -6.47 -6.26
N THR A 268 -8.49 -7.15 -5.36
CA THR A 268 -8.73 -7.00 -3.93
C THR A 268 -8.31 -5.61 -3.46
N SER A 269 -9.15 -4.98 -2.63
CA SER A 269 -8.89 -3.63 -2.12
C SER A 269 -7.53 -3.51 -1.44
N GLY A 270 -6.81 -2.44 -1.77
CA GLY A 270 -5.45 -2.13 -1.30
C GLY A 270 -4.71 -1.28 -2.31
N THR A 271 -3.38 -1.23 -2.21
CA THR A 271 -2.49 -0.50 -3.14
C THR A 271 -2.67 -0.98 -4.59
N ALA A 272 -2.96 -2.28 -4.78
CA ALA A 272 -3.20 -2.88 -6.08
C ALA A 272 -4.30 -2.19 -6.91
N THR A 273 -5.30 -1.59 -6.26
CA THR A 273 -6.34 -0.83 -6.98
C THR A 273 -5.75 0.41 -7.65
N LEU A 274 -4.84 1.10 -6.97
CA LEU A 274 -4.17 2.27 -7.51
C LEU A 274 -3.17 1.88 -8.62
N GLU A 275 -2.39 0.83 -8.42
CA GLU A 275 -1.49 0.27 -9.44
C GLU A 275 -2.28 -0.04 -10.72
N THR A 276 -3.39 -0.77 -10.60
CA THR A 276 -4.24 -1.15 -11.73
C THR A 276 -4.78 0.08 -12.48
N ALA A 277 -5.22 1.12 -11.76
CA ALA A 277 -5.68 2.37 -12.36
C ALA A 277 -4.56 3.11 -13.10
N LEU A 278 -3.34 3.15 -12.53
CA LEU A 278 -2.16 3.80 -13.14
C LEU A 278 -1.67 3.05 -14.40
N PHE A 279 -1.89 1.74 -14.49
CA PHE A 279 -1.73 0.97 -15.73
C PHE A 279 -2.89 1.16 -16.70
N ARG A 280 -3.94 1.93 -16.34
CA ARG A 280 -5.14 2.17 -17.16
C ARG A 280 -5.92 0.88 -17.45
N VAL A 281 -5.94 -0.05 -16.53
CA VAL A 281 -6.70 -1.31 -16.63
C VAL A 281 -8.04 -1.15 -15.91
N PRO A 282 -9.18 -1.20 -16.61
CA PRO A 282 -10.49 -1.20 -15.98
C PRO A 282 -10.63 -2.33 -14.97
N GLN A 283 -11.21 -2.04 -13.81
CA GLN A 283 -11.24 -2.96 -12.69
C GLN A 283 -12.55 -2.98 -11.93
N VAL A 284 -12.87 -4.13 -11.36
CA VAL A 284 -13.87 -4.27 -10.29
C VAL A 284 -13.12 -4.55 -9.00
N VAL A 285 -13.40 -3.76 -7.97
CA VAL A 285 -12.79 -3.94 -6.65
C VAL A 285 -13.58 -4.95 -5.86
N CYS A 286 -12.91 -6.00 -5.40
CA CYS A 286 -13.47 -7.16 -4.73
C CYS A 286 -12.94 -7.25 -3.30
N TYR A 287 -13.81 -7.29 -2.31
CA TYR A 287 -13.39 -7.40 -0.92
C TYR A 287 -14.38 -8.20 -0.07
N GLU A 288 -14.03 -9.45 0.19
CA GLU A 288 -14.75 -10.30 1.15
C GLU A 288 -14.38 -9.92 2.59
N THR A 289 -15.32 -9.99 3.51
CA THR A 289 -15.10 -9.77 4.93
C THR A 289 -15.53 -10.94 5.76
N PHE A 290 -14.78 -11.26 6.81
CA PHE A 290 -15.00 -12.44 7.65
C PHE A 290 -16.40 -12.52 8.30
N PHE A 291 -17.09 -11.35 8.46
CA PHE A 291 -18.47 -11.29 8.96
C PHE A 291 -19.29 -10.29 8.12
N PRO A 292 -19.73 -10.67 6.91
CA PRO A 292 -20.37 -9.74 5.98
C PRO A 292 -21.54 -8.95 6.59
N ARG A 293 -22.45 -9.62 7.31
CA ARG A 293 -23.63 -8.96 7.91
C ARG A 293 -23.31 -8.03 9.06
N VAL A 294 -22.32 -8.39 9.90
CA VAL A 294 -21.90 -7.58 11.06
C VAL A 294 -21.05 -6.38 10.58
N VAL A 295 -20.17 -6.62 9.62
CA VAL A 295 -19.30 -5.56 9.05
C VAL A 295 -20.14 -4.61 8.20
N GLY A 296 -21.14 -5.05 7.45
CA GLY A 296 -22.06 -4.19 6.72
C GLY A 296 -22.80 -3.20 7.62
N TYR A 297 -23.24 -3.64 8.82
CA TYR A 297 -23.86 -2.77 9.82
C TYR A 297 -22.84 -1.86 10.55
N LEU A 298 -21.69 -2.42 10.95
CA LEU A 298 -20.62 -1.70 11.64
C LEU A 298 -19.84 -0.76 10.69
N ARG A 299 -19.75 -1.07 9.42
CA ARG A 299 -19.11 -0.21 8.40
C ARG A 299 -19.67 1.20 8.44
N LYS A 300 -20.99 1.35 8.52
CA LYS A 300 -21.66 2.67 8.63
C LYS A 300 -21.37 3.40 9.95
N LYS A 301 -20.91 2.70 11.00
CA LYS A 301 -20.63 3.28 12.32
C LYS A 301 -19.15 3.40 12.67
N VAL A 302 -18.27 2.57 12.05
CA VAL A 302 -16.86 2.45 12.44
C VAL A 302 -15.93 3.03 11.38
N LEU A 303 -16.26 2.88 10.09
CA LEU A 303 -15.50 3.48 9.01
C LEU A 303 -16.03 4.89 8.73
N SER A 304 -15.15 5.87 8.84
CA SER A 304 -15.45 7.29 8.58
C SER A 304 -15.40 7.63 7.08
N VAL A 305 -15.19 6.62 6.20
CA VAL A 305 -14.96 6.82 4.77
C VAL A 305 -16.07 6.24 3.91
N LYS A 306 -16.37 6.93 2.81
CA LYS A 306 -17.37 6.54 1.83
C LYS A 306 -16.89 5.38 0.94
N TYR A 307 -15.61 5.35 0.63
CA TYR A 307 -14.94 4.41 -0.27
C TYR A 307 -13.86 3.60 0.44
N ILE A 308 -13.50 2.44 -0.12
CA ILE A 308 -12.43 1.58 0.40
C ILE A 308 -11.22 1.48 -0.54
N SER A 309 -11.41 1.68 -1.85
CA SER A 309 -10.32 1.69 -2.82
C SER A 309 -9.58 3.03 -2.81
N LEU A 310 -8.26 2.99 -3.00
CA LEU A 310 -7.49 4.21 -3.12
C LEU A 310 -7.88 5.03 -4.35
N VAL A 311 -8.36 4.39 -5.41
CA VAL A 311 -8.84 5.06 -6.63
C VAL A 311 -10.00 6.00 -6.30
N ASN A 312 -11.06 5.48 -5.67
CA ASN A 312 -12.23 6.27 -5.33
C ASN A 312 -11.93 7.31 -4.24
N LEU A 313 -11.07 6.97 -3.27
CA LEU A 313 -10.62 7.90 -2.23
C LEU A 313 -9.84 9.08 -2.80
N VAL A 314 -8.91 8.84 -3.74
CA VAL A 314 -8.13 9.90 -4.38
C VAL A 314 -9.01 10.78 -5.29
N ALA A 315 -10.00 10.17 -5.98
CA ALA A 315 -10.93 10.90 -6.84
C ALA A 315 -12.06 11.59 -6.07
N ASP A 316 -12.28 11.26 -4.79
CA ASP A 316 -13.44 11.63 -3.97
C ASP A 316 -14.79 11.34 -4.65
N LYS A 317 -14.81 10.36 -5.53
CA LYS A 317 -16.01 9.89 -6.24
C LYS A 317 -15.86 8.41 -6.63
N GLU A 318 -16.97 7.80 -7.01
CA GLU A 318 -16.96 6.45 -7.56
C GLU A 318 -16.42 6.47 -9.00
N VAL A 319 -15.18 6.01 -9.17
CA VAL A 319 -14.52 5.77 -10.45
C VAL A 319 -14.55 4.28 -10.78
N VAL A 320 -14.42 3.45 -9.76
CA VAL A 320 -14.46 1.98 -9.85
C VAL A 320 -15.54 1.42 -8.94
N THR A 321 -16.25 0.40 -9.39
CA THR A 321 -17.25 -0.28 -8.57
C THR A 321 -16.57 -1.08 -7.45
N GLU A 322 -17.04 -0.91 -6.22
CA GLU A 322 -16.55 -1.61 -5.03
C GLU A 322 -17.58 -2.65 -4.57
N LEU A 323 -17.28 -3.91 -4.79
CA LEU A 323 -18.09 -5.03 -4.31
C LEU A 323 -17.54 -5.51 -2.97
N VAL A 324 -18.27 -5.21 -1.89
CA VAL A 324 -17.81 -5.42 -0.51
C VAL A 324 -18.83 -6.19 0.28
N ALA A 325 -18.40 -7.21 1.02
CA ALA A 325 -19.26 -7.99 1.91
C ALA A 325 -20.50 -8.56 1.19
N ASP A 326 -21.70 -8.09 1.53
CA ASP A 326 -22.95 -8.60 0.96
C ASP A 326 -23.08 -8.40 -0.56
N SER A 327 -22.37 -7.40 -1.13
CA SER A 327 -22.34 -7.17 -2.58
C SER A 327 -21.26 -7.97 -3.31
N PHE A 328 -20.33 -8.58 -2.59
CA PHE A 328 -19.29 -9.44 -3.16
C PHE A 328 -19.87 -10.84 -3.47
N THR A 329 -20.55 -10.94 -4.59
CA THR A 329 -21.18 -12.18 -5.07
C THR A 329 -20.75 -12.49 -6.50
N PHE A 330 -20.79 -13.78 -6.86
CA PHE A 330 -20.53 -14.23 -8.23
C PHE A 330 -21.31 -13.42 -9.28
N THR A 331 -22.61 -13.25 -9.07
CA THR A 331 -23.51 -12.55 -10.01
C THR A 331 -23.12 -11.09 -10.17
N ASN A 332 -22.82 -10.40 -9.07
CA ASN A 332 -22.44 -8.99 -9.13
C ASN A 332 -21.07 -8.80 -9.77
N ILE A 333 -20.10 -9.67 -9.47
CA ILE A 333 -18.77 -9.59 -10.08
C ILE A 333 -18.87 -9.82 -11.59
N LEU A 334 -19.61 -10.86 -12.00
CA LEU A 334 -19.81 -11.15 -13.42
C LEU A 334 -20.47 -9.99 -14.16
N TYR A 335 -21.52 -9.42 -13.56
CA TYR A 335 -22.25 -8.27 -14.11
C TYR A 335 -21.33 -7.05 -14.25
N GLU A 336 -20.65 -6.63 -13.17
CA GLU A 336 -19.81 -5.44 -13.18
C GLU A 336 -18.57 -5.61 -14.06
N LEU A 337 -17.97 -6.81 -14.07
CA LEU A 337 -16.87 -7.10 -14.98
C LEU A 337 -17.32 -6.99 -16.44
N SER A 338 -18.47 -7.56 -16.79
CA SER A 338 -19.00 -7.50 -18.16
C SER A 338 -19.23 -6.06 -18.65
N ARG A 339 -19.65 -5.15 -17.77
CA ARG A 339 -19.87 -3.73 -18.11
C ARG A 339 -18.61 -2.97 -18.48
N ILE A 340 -17.47 -3.35 -17.89
CA ILE A 340 -16.19 -2.63 -18.08
C ILE A 340 -15.28 -3.24 -19.14
N LEU A 341 -15.72 -4.33 -19.78
CA LEU A 341 -14.92 -4.94 -20.85
C LEU A 341 -14.93 -4.08 -22.09
N GLU A 342 -16.08 -3.49 -22.43
CA GLU A 342 -16.27 -2.63 -23.61
C GLU A 342 -17.31 -1.53 -23.31
N GLY A 343 -17.36 -0.52 -24.16
CA GLY A 343 -18.42 0.49 -24.14
C GLY A 343 -18.22 1.63 -23.15
N PRO A 344 -19.29 2.39 -22.86
CA PRO A 344 -19.20 3.68 -22.18
C PRO A 344 -18.72 3.59 -20.74
N ASP A 345 -19.06 2.55 -20.00
CA ASP A 345 -18.61 2.38 -18.60
C ASP A 345 -17.08 2.21 -18.51
N ARG A 346 -16.50 1.49 -19.47
CA ARG A 346 -15.05 1.38 -19.63
C ARG A 346 -14.40 2.75 -19.91
N GLU A 347 -14.95 3.49 -20.86
CA GLU A 347 -14.42 4.81 -21.25
C GLU A 347 -14.49 5.79 -20.09
N GLN A 348 -15.61 5.83 -19.38
CA GLN A 348 -15.79 6.67 -18.20
C GLN A 348 -14.80 6.34 -17.09
N MET A 349 -14.55 5.05 -16.84
CA MET A 349 -13.55 4.60 -15.85
C MET A 349 -12.14 5.07 -16.23
N LEU A 350 -11.77 4.97 -17.50
CA LEU A 350 -10.46 5.43 -17.98
C LEU A 350 -10.29 6.95 -17.85
N VAL A 351 -11.34 7.74 -18.07
CA VAL A 351 -11.34 9.18 -17.79
C VAL A 351 -11.13 9.45 -16.30
N GLY A 352 -11.81 8.69 -15.42
CA GLY A 352 -11.61 8.78 -13.98
C GLY A 352 -10.18 8.46 -13.55
N TYR A 353 -9.51 7.51 -14.21
CA TYR A 353 -8.10 7.21 -13.94
C TYR A 353 -7.15 8.35 -14.29
N GLU A 354 -7.46 9.15 -15.31
CA GLU A 354 -6.68 10.35 -15.62
C GLU A 354 -6.85 11.42 -14.55
N GLU A 355 -8.03 11.55 -13.95
CA GLU A 355 -8.24 12.46 -12.82
C GLU A 355 -7.46 12.00 -11.59
N VAL A 356 -7.48 10.69 -11.29
CA VAL A 356 -6.67 10.09 -10.21
C VAL A 356 -5.18 10.36 -10.43
N ALA A 357 -4.67 10.09 -11.64
CA ALA A 357 -3.25 10.32 -11.95
C ALA A 357 -2.86 11.80 -11.81
N ARG A 358 -3.73 12.73 -12.24
CA ARG A 358 -3.52 14.18 -12.05
C ARG A 358 -3.53 14.59 -10.58
N ALA A 359 -4.42 14.03 -9.76
CA ALA A 359 -4.49 14.32 -8.34
C ALA A 359 -3.24 13.83 -7.59
N LEU A 360 -2.69 12.67 -7.98
CA LEU A 360 -1.44 12.15 -7.42
C LEU A 360 -0.22 13.00 -7.82
N GLY A 361 -0.27 13.67 -8.97
CA GLY A 361 0.85 14.43 -9.50
C GLY A 361 2.00 13.53 -9.97
N ASN A 362 3.15 14.17 -10.20
CA ASN A 362 4.35 13.52 -10.76
C ASN A 362 5.58 13.62 -9.85
N LYS A 363 5.39 13.99 -8.58
CA LYS A 363 6.48 14.08 -7.62
C LYS A 363 7.00 12.68 -7.28
N CYS A 364 8.32 12.53 -7.26
CA CYS A 364 8.97 11.33 -6.72
C CYS A 364 8.92 11.40 -5.19
N ALA A 365 8.06 10.60 -4.56
CA ALA A 365 7.76 10.72 -3.15
C ALA A 365 9.00 10.64 -2.22
N PRO A 366 9.93 9.67 -2.37
CA PRO A 366 11.12 9.62 -1.52
C PRO A 366 12.06 10.82 -1.73
N ASP A 367 12.20 11.32 -2.97
CA ASP A 367 13.10 12.46 -3.26
C ASP A 367 12.54 13.75 -2.68
N GLU A 368 11.25 14.02 -2.89
CA GLU A 368 10.58 15.20 -2.33
C GLU A 368 10.60 15.17 -0.80
N ALA A 369 10.33 13.98 -0.20
CA ALA A 369 10.40 13.82 1.25
C ALA A 369 11.80 14.07 1.79
N ALA A 370 12.83 13.49 1.19
CA ALA A 370 14.22 13.66 1.61
C ALA A 370 14.64 15.14 1.52
N HIS A 371 14.35 15.79 0.39
CA HIS A 371 14.65 17.22 0.19
C HIS A 371 14.00 18.09 1.28
N LEU A 372 12.71 17.91 1.53
CA LEU A 372 11.99 18.67 2.55
C LEU A 372 12.51 18.36 3.96
N MET A 373 12.77 17.09 4.30
CA MET A 373 13.30 16.70 5.61
C MET A 373 14.63 17.35 5.90
N VAL A 374 15.58 17.30 4.97
CA VAL A 374 16.90 17.92 5.12
C VAL A 374 16.78 19.45 5.25
N LYS A 375 15.95 20.08 4.42
CA LYS A 375 15.69 21.53 4.49
C LYS A 375 15.11 21.96 5.85
N LEU A 376 14.13 21.22 6.37
CA LEU A 376 13.50 21.52 7.66
C LEU A 376 14.48 21.34 8.83
N LEU A 377 15.34 20.32 8.79
CA LEU A 377 16.37 20.10 9.80
C LEU A 377 17.38 21.24 9.81
N HIS A 378 17.85 21.70 8.66
CA HIS A 378 18.76 22.85 8.59
C HIS A 378 18.14 24.17 9.05
N SER A 379 16.82 24.33 8.92
CA SER A 379 16.10 25.53 9.37
C SER A 379 15.84 25.55 10.88
N SER A 380 16.02 24.39 11.54
CA SER A 380 15.75 24.20 12.98
C SER A 380 17.04 24.31 13.84
N ILE A 381 18.21 24.34 13.18
CA ILE A 381 19.54 24.57 13.75
C ILE A 381 19.85 26.08 13.70
#